data_e79308cef64494ae164ea847ade63508
#
_entry.id   e79308cef64494ae164ea847ade63508
#
_cell.length_a   1.000
_cell.length_b   1.000
_cell.length_c   1.000
_cell.angle_alpha   90.00
_cell.angle_beta   90.00
_cell.angle_gamma   90.00
#
_symmetry.space_group_name_H-M   'P 1'
#
loop_
_entity.id
_entity.type
_entity.pdbx_description
1 polymer ?
#
loop_
_entity_poly.entity_id
_entity_poly.type
_entity_poly.pdbx_seq_one_letter_code
_entity_poly.pdbx_strand_id
1 'polypeptide(L)'
;MGHTPLGYRIENGIAVIDEEAAAKVRQLYKNYLGGLSLTNAAKEAGINALHAGSKRIMQNKHYLGDDFYPAIIDKDTFIAAGREIKHRSAKLGRNDRFKEIPEKKAPILFRFGDITEYFDNPVKQAEYLYSLIESEVI
;
A
#
# COMPACT_ATOMS: atom_id res chain seq x y z
N MET A 1 3.10 -9.84 -20.95
CA MET A 1 4.12 -10.85 -20.67
C MET A 1 4.37 -10.92 -19.17
N GLY A 2 4.21 -12.10 -18.60
CA GLY A 2 4.59 -12.30 -17.22
C GLY A 2 6.11 -12.37 -17.07
N HIS A 3 6.63 -11.73 -16.05
CA HIS A 3 8.04 -11.89 -15.69
C HIS A 3 8.23 -13.20 -14.94
N THR A 4 9.31 -13.90 -15.24
CA THR A 4 9.70 -15.08 -14.49
C THR A 4 10.06 -14.67 -13.06
N PRO A 5 9.43 -15.26 -12.01
CA PRO A 5 9.79 -14.93 -10.64
C PRO A 5 11.26 -15.25 -10.33
N LEU A 6 11.86 -14.50 -9.42
CA LEU A 6 13.22 -14.79 -8.94
C LEU A 6 13.27 -16.22 -8.36
N GLY A 7 14.28 -16.96 -8.68
CA GLY A 7 14.44 -18.36 -8.27
C GLY A 7 14.06 -19.38 -9.32
N TYR A 8 13.49 -18.93 -10.41
CA TYR A 8 13.13 -19.77 -11.55
C TYR A 8 13.80 -19.31 -12.83
N ARG A 9 13.97 -20.24 -13.74
CA ARG A 9 14.35 -19.96 -15.12
C ARG A 9 13.46 -20.82 -16.04
N ILE A 10 13.31 -20.38 -17.26
CA ILE A 10 12.53 -21.12 -18.26
C ILE A 10 13.50 -21.86 -19.19
N GLU A 11 13.40 -23.17 -19.22
CA GLU A 11 14.14 -24.04 -20.14
C GLU A 11 13.14 -24.87 -20.95
N ASN A 12 13.22 -24.77 -22.27
CA ASN A 12 12.33 -25.52 -23.19
C ASN A 12 10.84 -25.32 -22.89
N GLY A 13 10.43 -24.12 -22.49
CA GLY A 13 9.05 -23.80 -22.16
C GLY A 13 8.59 -24.30 -20.79
N ILE A 14 9.47 -24.85 -19.97
CA ILE A 14 9.20 -25.39 -18.65
C ILE A 14 9.93 -24.58 -17.59
N ALA A 15 9.26 -24.22 -16.50
CA ALA A 15 9.90 -23.56 -15.38
C ALA A 15 10.75 -24.57 -14.60
N VAL A 16 12.02 -24.23 -14.40
CA VAL A 16 12.94 -25.00 -13.57
C VAL A 16 13.51 -24.10 -12.46
N ILE A 17 13.92 -24.73 -11.36
CA ILE A 17 14.51 -24.03 -10.24
C ILE A 17 15.94 -23.62 -10.63
N ASP A 18 16.21 -22.31 -10.52
CA ASP A 18 17.56 -21.78 -10.56
C ASP A 18 18.10 -21.83 -9.12
N GLU A 19 18.93 -22.82 -8.83
CA GLU A 19 19.41 -23.08 -7.46
C GLU A 19 20.11 -21.88 -6.83
N GLU A 20 20.89 -21.14 -7.60
CA GLU A 20 21.57 -19.93 -7.10
C GLU A 20 20.55 -18.85 -6.68
N ALA A 21 19.59 -18.55 -7.54
CA ALA A 21 18.56 -17.57 -7.26
C ALA A 21 17.55 -18.09 -6.21
N ALA A 22 17.23 -19.37 -6.22
CA ALA A 22 16.38 -20.01 -5.23
C ALA A 22 16.98 -19.97 -3.82
N ALA A 23 18.29 -20.16 -3.73
CA ALA A 23 19.00 -20.01 -2.44
C ALA A 23 18.87 -18.59 -1.88
N LYS A 24 18.92 -17.57 -2.74
CA LYS A 24 18.70 -16.17 -2.34
C LYS A 24 17.28 -15.95 -1.82
N VAL A 25 16.27 -16.51 -2.47
CA VAL A 25 14.87 -16.42 -2.03
C VAL A 25 14.70 -17.08 -0.67
N ARG A 26 15.22 -18.28 -0.49
CA ARG A 26 15.19 -18.97 0.80
C ARG A 26 15.90 -18.19 1.90
N GLN A 27 17.02 -17.59 1.58
CA GLN A 27 17.78 -16.76 2.51
C GLN A 27 17.02 -15.49 2.89
N LEU A 28 16.29 -14.88 1.95
CA LEU A 28 15.42 -13.74 2.22
C LEU A 28 14.36 -14.08 3.29
N TYR A 29 13.67 -15.19 3.13
CA TYR A 29 12.67 -15.65 4.10
C TYR A 29 13.32 -15.89 5.48
N LYS A 30 14.44 -16.56 5.50
CA LYS A 30 15.19 -16.85 6.74
C LYS A 30 15.63 -15.57 7.44
N ASN A 31 16.19 -14.62 6.71
CA ASN A 31 16.63 -13.33 7.26
C ASN A 31 15.46 -12.52 7.83
N TYR A 32 14.35 -12.49 7.10
CA TYR A 32 13.16 -11.78 7.54
C TYR A 32 12.55 -12.39 8.81
N LEU A 33 12.42 -13.71 8.86
CA LEU A 33 11.92 -14.41 10.04
C LEU A 33 12.89 -14.32 11.22
N GLY A 34 14.19 -14.09 10.94
CA GLY A 34 15.20 -13.84 11.95
C GLY A 34 15.19 -12.45 12.56
N GLY A 35 14.32 -11.54 12.07
CA GLY A 35 14.12 -10.21 12.64
C GLY A 35 14.57 -9.04 11.78
N LEU A 36 15.17 -9.28 10.61
CA LEU A 36 15.60 -8.20 9.71
C LEU A 36 14.41 -7.53 9.02
N SER A 37 14.59 -6.26 8.65
CA SER A 37 13.62 -5.58 7.77
C SER A 37 13.63 -6.22 6.39
N LEU A 38 12.54 -6.04 5.60
CA LEU A 38 12.47 -6.56 4.24
C LEU A 38 13.64 -6.09 3.36
N THR A 39 13.99 -4.82 3.45
CA THR A 39 15.10 -4.24 2.68
C THR A 39 16.45 -4.84 3.09
N ASN A 40 16.72 -4.94 4.38
CA ASN A 40 17.96 -5.52 4.88
C ASN A 40 18.03 -7.03 4.65
N ALA A 41 16.91 -7.73 4.82
CA ALA A 41 16.82 -9.16 4.55
C ALA A 41 17.15 -9.47 3.08
N ALA A 42 16.62 -8.68 2.15
CA ALA A 42 16.92 -8.81 0.72
C ALA A 42 18.39 -8.48 0.41
N LYS A 43 18.89 -7.40 0.98
CA LYS A 43 20.28 -6.98 0.79
C LYS A 43 21.28 -8.05 1.24
N GLU A 44 21.07 -8.63 2.41
CA GLU A 44 21.92 -9.70 2.94
C GLU A 44 21.78 -11.01 2.17
N ALA A 45 20.60 -11.26 1.58
CA ALA A 45 20.37 -12.40 0.71
C ALA A 45 21.00 -12.23 -0.69
N GLY A 46 21.52 -11.05 -1.01
CA GLY A 46 22.06 -10.73 -2.33
C GLY A 46 21.01 -10.39 -3.37
N ILE A 47 19.82 -10.02 -2.92
CA ILE A 47 18.71 -9.59 -3.79
C ILE A 47 18.69 -8.06 -3.87
N ASN A 48 18.77 -7.53 -5.08
CA ASN A 48 18.68 -6.09 -5.30
C ASN A 48 17.20 -5.69 -5.45
N ALA A 49 16.50 -5.58 -4.32
CA ALA A 49 15.10 -5.18 -4.28
C ALA A 49 14.85 -4.22 -3.12
N LEU A 50 13.98 -3.24 -3.36
CA LEU A 50 13.49 -2.32 -2.34
C LEU A 50 12.35 -2.98 -1.54
N HIS A 51 11.79 -2.26 -0.57
CA HIS A 51 10.74 -2.77 0.32
C HIS A 51 9.56 -3.40 -0.45
N ALA A 52 9.01 -2.71 -1.45
CA ALA A 52 7.87 -3.20 -2.22
C ALA A 52 8.21 -4.47 -3.03
N GLY A 53 9.38 -4.50 -3.66
CA GLY A 53 9.86 -5.67 -4.40
C GLY A 53 10.10 -6.88 -3.49
N SER A 54 10.73 -6.66 -2.35
CA SER A 54 10.95 -7.70 -1.34
C SER A 54 9.64 -8.26 -0.80
N LYS A 55 8.66 -7.40 -0.54
CA LYS A 55 7.33 -7.81 -0.09
C LYS A 55 6.61 -8.67 -1.14
N ARG A 56 6.74 -8.32 -2.42
CA ARG A 56 6.16 -9.12 -3.51
C ARG A 56 6.77 -10.52 -3.56
N ILE A 57 8.08 -10.63 -3.39
CA ILE A 57 8.76 -11.94 -3.31
C ILE A 57 8.23 -12.74 -2.13
N MET A 58 8.09 -12.11 -0.97
CA MET A 58 7.59 -12.76 0.25
C MET A 58 6.14 -13.24 0.14
N GLN A 59 5.35 -12.66 -0.74
CA GLN A 59 3.92 -12.97 -0.91
C GLN A 59 3.62 -13.74 -2.20
N ASN A 60 4.62 -14.09 -2.98
CA ASN A 60 4.43 -14.80 -4.23
C ASN A 60 4.10 -16.27 -4.01
N LYS A 61 2.87 -16.65 -4.28
CA LYS A 61 2.38 -18.03 -4.10
C LYS A 61 3.03 -19.06 -5.03
N HIS A 62 3.67 -18.63 -6.11
CA HIS A 62 4.38 -19.55 -7.01
C HIS A 62 5.51 -20.29 -6.29
N TYR A 63 6.07 -19.73 -5.25
CA TYR A 63 7.12 -20.37 -4.45
C TYR A 63 6.64 -21.57 -3.64
N LEU A 64 5.34 -21.70 -3.43
CA LEU A 64 4.72 -22.89 -2.82
C LEU A 64 4.62 -24.08 -3.79
N GLY A 65 4.85 -23.83 -5.06
CA GLY A 65 4.64 -24.80 -6.12
C GLY A 65 3.23 -24.77 -6.68
N ASP A 66 3.14 -24.79 -8.00
CA ASP A 66 1.88 -24.90 -8.73
C ASP A 66 2.08 -25.82 -9.95
N ASP A 67 1.11 -25.87 -10.85
CA ASP A 67 1.18 -26.74 -12.04
C ASP A 67 2.36 -26.42 -12.97
N PHE A 68 2.86 -25.19 -12.91
CA PHE A 68 3.95 -24.73 -13.77
C PHE A 68 5.26 -24.53 -13.02
N TYR A 69 5.22 -23.93 -11.82
CA TYR A 69 6.40 -23.61 -11.02
C TYR A 69 6.64 -24.65 -9.93
N PRO A 70 7.84 -25.25 -9.84
CA PRO A 70 8.18 -26.14 -8.73
C PRO A 70 8.32 -25.36 -7.40
N ALA A 71 8.08 -26.02 -6.28
CA ALA A 71 8.15 -25.42 -4.97
C ALA A 71 9.60 -25.06 -4.59
N ILE A 72 9.80 -23.84 -4.09
CA ILE A 72 11.09 -23.36 -3.55
C ILE A 72 11.02 -23.21 -2.03
N ILE A 73 9.88 -22.78 -1.52
CA ILE A 73 9.65 -22.45 -0.11
C ILE A 73 8.61 -23.41 0.47
N ASP A 74 8.85 -23.85 1.69
CA ASP A 74 7.90 -24.66 2.43
C ASP A 74 6.64 -23.85 2.77
N LYS A 75 5.48 -24.53 2.80
CA LYS A 75 4.22 -23.93 3.18
C LYS A 75 4.29 -23.29 4.56
N ASP A 76 4.89 -23.96 5.53
CA ASP A 76 5.03 -23.45 6.90
C ASP A 76 5.84 -22.16 6.94
N THR A 77 6.95 -22.10 6.21
CA THR A 77 7.80 -20.90 6.08
C THR A 77 7.03 -19.75 5.42
N PHE A 78 6.29 -20.05 4.38
CA PHE A 78 5.46 -19.05 3.68
C PHE A 78 4.38 -18.47 4.60
N ILE A 79 3.69 -19.32 5.33
CA ILE A 79 2.65 -18.91 6.28
C ILE A 79 3.27 -18.09 7.43
N ALA A 80 4.39 -18.51 7.96
CA ALA A 80 5.11 -17.79 9.01
C ALA A 80 5.53 -16.39 8.56
N ALA A 81 6.02 -16.27 7.33
CA ALA A 81 6.38 -14.97 6.75
C ALA A 81 5.16 -14.06 6.58
N GLY A 82 4.04 -14.60 6.12
CA GLY A 82 2.78 -13.87 5.99
C GLY A 82 2.25 -13.35 7.33
N ARG A 83 2.35 -14.17 8.38
CA ARG A 83 1.98 -13.77 9.74
C ARG A 83 2.89 -12.68 10.28
N GLU A 84 4.18 -12.77 10.02
CA GLU A 84 5.15 -11.76 10.45
C GLU A 84 4.92 -10.42 9.76
N ILE A 85 4.58 -10.42 8.47
CA ILE A 85 4.21 -9.20 7.74
C ILE A 85 3.00 -8.54 8.39
N LYS A 86 1.95 -9.29 8.69
CA LYS A 86 0.75 -8.79 9.36
C LYS A 86 1.05 -8.30 10.78
N HIS A 87 1.86 -9.03 11.53
CA HIS A 87 2.25 -8.67 12.89
C HIS A 87 2.99 -7.33 12.93
N ARG A 88 3.97 -7.14 12.07
CA ARG A 88 4.72 -5.89 11.99
C ARG A 88 3.86 -4.72 11.53
N SER A 89 2.95 -4.95 10.58
CA SER A 89 1.99 -3.97 10.12
C SER A 89 1.04 -3.54 11.24
N ALA A 90 0.51 -4.50 12.01
CA ALA A 90 -0.36 -4.22 13.15
C ALA A 90 0.38 -3.44 14.26
N LYS A 91 1.62 -3.82 14.57
CA LYS A 91 2.47 -3.14 15.56
C LYS A 91 2.72 -1.68 15.22
N LEU A 92 2.82 -1.36 13.92
CA LEU A 92 2.98 0.00 13.44
C LEU A 92 1.65 0.75 13.27
N GLY A 93 0.51 0.11 13.56
CA GLY A 93 -0.82 0.69 13.42
C GLY A 93 -1.25 0.93 11.97
N ARG A 94 -0.59 0.29 11.01
CA ARG A 94 -0.86 0.53 9.58
C ARG A 94 -2.08 -0.19 9.04
N ASN A 95 -2.57 -1.22 9.73
CA ASN A 95 -3.76 -1.95 9.33
C ASN A 95 -5.05 -1.15 9.53
N ASP A 96 -5.06 -0.21 10.48
CA ASP A 96 -6.20 0.64 10.81
C ASP A 96 -6.07 2.05 10.21
N ARG A 97 -5.30 2.20 9.14
CA ARG A 97 -5.10 3.49 8.47
C ARG A 97 -6.30 3.96 7.66
N PHE A 98 -7.33 3.16 7.55
CA PHE A 98 -8.58 3.62 6.98
C PHE A 98 -9.22 4.64 7.93
N LYS A 99 -8.73 5.88 7.87
CA LYS A 99 -9.46 6.99 8.46
C LYS A 99 -10.61 7.28 7.54
N GLU A 100 -11.82 7.15 8.07
CA GLU A 100 -12.96 7.75 7.41
C GLU A 100 -12.60 9.21 7.13
N ILE A 101 -12.51 9.55 5.86
CA ILE A 101 -12.41 10.94 5.47
C ILE A 101 -13.76 11.53 5.85
N PRO A 102 -13.82 12.47 6.83
CA PRO A 102 -15.08 13.08 7.16
C PRO A 102 -15.61 13.74 5.89
N GLU A 103 -16.79 13.32 5.46
CA GLU A 103 -17.46 13.98 4.35
C GLU A 103 -17.59 15.45 4.70
N LYS A 104 -16.82 16.28 4.04
CA LYS A 104 -17.05 17.71 4.09
C LYS A 104 -18.36 17.98 3.36
N LYS A 105 -19.44 18.03 4.11
CA LYS A 105 -20.70 18.46 3.54
C LYS A 105 -20.55 19.91 3.11
N ALA A 106 -20.73 20.17 1.83
CA ALA A 106 -20.82 21.52 1.34
C ALA A 106 -22.00 22.23 2.04
N PRO A 107 -21.84 23.50 2.46
CA PRO A 107 -22.96 24.24 3.05
C PRO A 107 -24.09 24.32 2.03
N ILE A 108 -25.27 23.85 2.42
CA ILE A 108 -26.47 23.80 1.55
C ILE A 108 -27.38 25.02 1.79
N LEU A 109 -27.31 25.55 2.99
CA LEU A 109 -28.17 26.69 3.38
C LEU A 109 -27.31 27.93 3.59
N PHE A 110 -27.81 29.03 2.99
CA PHE A 110 -27.23 30.36 3.17
C PHE A 110 -28.33 31.28 3.71
N ARG A 111 -27.94 32.14 4.61
CA ARG A 111 -28.84 33.20 5.09
C ARG A 111 -28.18 34.56 4.98
N PHE A 112 -28.99 35.60 4.86
CA PHE A 112 -28.47 36.94 4.93
C PHE A 112 -28.44 37.43 6.38
N GLY A 113 -27.36 38.11 6.75
CA GLY A 113 -27.34 38.90 7.96
C GLY A 113 -28.24 40.12 7.86
N ASP A 114 -28.40 40.85 8.96
CA ASP A 114 -29.26 42.03 8.97
C ASP A 114 -28.75 43.12 8.02
N ILE A 115 -29.63 43.64 7.17
CA ILE A 115 -29.30 44.72 6.25
C ILE A 115 -29.43 46.04 7.00
N THR A 116 -28.30 46.69 7.22
CA THR A 116 -28.24 47.95 7.95
C THR A 116 -27.89 49.16 7.07
N GLU A 117 -27.37 48.88 5.88
CA GLU A 117 -26.94 49.94 4.95
C GLU A 117 -27.51 49.71 3.55
N TYR A 118 -27.84 50.82 2.87
CA TYR A 118 -28.29 50.82 1.49
C TYR A 118 -27.41 51.75 0.68
N PHE A 119 -27.00 51.30 -0.49
CA PHE A 119 -26.17 52.04 -1.41
C PHE A 119 -26.93 52.40 -2.66
N ASP A 120 -26.72 53.62 -3.18
CA ASP A 120 -27.32 54.06 -4.42
C ASP A 120 -26.73 53.35 -5.66
N ASN A 121 -25.49 52.92 -5.54
CA ASN A 121 -24.81 52.20 -6.59
C ASN A 121 -25.17 50.68 -6.52
N PRO A 122 -25.77 50.11 -7.60
CA PRO A 122 -26.16 48.70 -7.61
C PRO A 122 -25.00 47.72 -7.34
N VAL A 123 -23.79 48.04 -7.79
CA VAL A 123 -22.61 47.20 -7.58
C VAL A 123 -22.23 47.19 -6.11
N LYS A 124 -22.20 48.34 -5.47
CA LYS A 124 -21.88 48.45 -4.04
C LYS A 124 -22.95 47.76 -3.19
N GLN A 125 -24.19 47.88 -3.55
CA GLN A 125 -25.30 47.22 -2.88
C GLN A 125 -25.16 45.70 -2.99
N ALA A 126 -24.80 45.19 -4.17
CA ALA A 126 -24.57 43.76 -4.39
C ALA A 126 -23.38 43.26 -3.56
N GLU A 127 -22.26 43.99 -3.54
CA GLU A 127 -21.10 43.62 -2.73
C GLU A 127 -21.45 43.58 -1.25
N TYR A 128 -22.20 44.53 -0.76
CA TYR A 128 -22.65 44.56 0.63
C TYR A 128 -23.56 43.36 0.94
N LEU A 129 -24.54 43.06 0.09
CA LEU A 129 -25.41 41.90 0.26
C LEU A 129 -24.63 40.59 0.25
N TYR A 130 -23.63 40.47 -0.62
CA TYR A 130 -22.73 39.31 -0.61
C TYR A 130 -21.96 39.15 0.70
N SER A 131 -21.53 40.26 1.31
CA SER A 131 -20.81 40.21 2.59
C SER A 131 -21.72 39.75 3.75
N LEU A 132 -23.02 39.85 3.61
CA LEU A 132 -24.02 39.43 4.60
C LEU A 132 -24.41 37.95 4.48
N ILE A 133 -23.97 37.25 3.42
CA ILE A 133 -24.32 35.87 3.23
C ILE A 133 -23.57 35.02 4.25
N GLU A 134 -24.30 34.33 5.09
CA GLU A 134 -23.77 33.39 6.05
C GLU A 134 -24.09 31.95 5.60
N SER A 135 -23.09 31.07 5.63
CA SER A 135 -23.29 29.66 5.31
C SER A 135 -23.61 28.87 6.58
N GLU A 136 -24.68 28.09 6.55
CA GLU A 136 -24.99 27.12 7.59
C GLU A 136 -24.40 25.77 7.21
N VAL A 137 -23.58 25.20 8.10
CA VAL A 137 -23.07 23.84 7.97
C VAL A 137 -23.94 22.96 8.86
N ILE A 138 -24.64 22.05 8.20
CA ILE A 138 -25.51 21.08 8.88
C ILE A 138 -24.67 19.86 9.30
#